data_1d3d3d6a55692f88a0f182d07fd7527e
#
_entry.id   1d3d3d6a55692f88a0f182d07fd7527e
#
_cell.length_a   1.000
_cell.length_b   1.000
_cell.length_c   1.000
_cell.angle_alpha   90.00
_cell.angle_beta   90.00
_cell.angle_gamma   90.00
#
_symmetry.space_group_name_H-M   'P 1'
#
loop_
_entity.id
_entity.type
_entity.pdbx_description
1 polymer ?
#
loop_
_entity_poly.entity_id
_entity_poly.type
_entity_poly.pdbx_seq_one_letter_code
_entity_poly.pdbx_strand_id
1 'polypeptide(L)'
;MTNRDSIFEKAAFWATFWAVALSVVSIAASQILLGAALLALICRGRKPQLPVYILPLSLYVAGTFIAGIASGSPLLGMPQYKKFFVFLILICVANTFRKVKQVRWLLLAVIAVSIASGAWGLEQYWRKWTYARAHGLNFSITYIVDRITGFMSHWMTFSGHMMIALLALVAFLFFAAISRKELWWIAPAGLVISAALILAQTRAMWIGAAVGLIYLVWQRDKRLIITLPVLAGVLYVASPENVQQRMVSIVHERGKVDSNSHRKATWAIGWEIVKAHPITGIGPQMVKYRYNDWVPAWLRPLPEGYYEHLHNIYFQTAAERGVPTLLMLLWMIAWIMRDAWRGLKALAAGPGDERFALNAILAIMISILVSGLLENNLGDSEVLMVFLGISQCVYAVIPPVTLKS
;
A
#
# COMPACT_ATOMS: atom_id res chain seq x y z
N MET A 1 -35.18 -2.34 14.90
CA MET A 1 -34.63 -1.76 13.64
C MET A 1 -35.79 -1.61 12.66
N THR A 2 -35.99 -0.41 12.15
CA THR A 2 -36.97 -0.22 11.07
C THR A 2 -36.43 -0.87 9.78
N ASN A 3 -37.32 -1.22 8.83
CA ASN A 3 -36.91 -1.79 7.53
C ASN A 3 -35.95 -0.82 6.78
N ARG A 4 -36.16 0.47 6.97
CA ARG A 4 -35.32 1.58 6.43
C ARG A 4 -33.88 1.52 6.97
N ASP A 5 -33.69 1.31 8.29
CA ASP A 5 -32.36 1.21 8.91
C ASP A 5 -31.56 0.04 8.32
N SER A 6 -32.22 -1.08 8.07
CA SER A 6 -31.60 -2.28 7.47
C SER A 6 -31.11 -2.05 6.03
N ILE A 7 -31.85 -1.25 5.24
CA ILE A 7 -31.48 -0.93 3.84
C ILE A 7 -30.22 -0.05 3.83
N PHE A 8 -30.19 1.03 4.62
CA PHE A 8 -29.03 1.91 4.66
C PHE A 8 -27.78 1.24 5.24
N GLU A 9 -27.94 0.32 6.20
CA GLU A 9 -26.83 -0.45 6.74
C GLU A 9 -26.22 -1.40 5.69
N LYS A 10 -27.04 -2.09 4.90
CA LYS A 10 -26.59 -2.92 3.78
C LYS A 10 -25.94 -2.08 2.69
N ALA A 11 -26.55 -0.95 2.32
CA ALA A 11 -25.99 -0.03 1.31
C ALA A 11 -24.63 0.52 1.75
N ALA A 12 -24.48 0.97 3.00
CA ALA A 12 -23.22 1.45 3.56
C ALA A 12 -22.16 0.35 3.54
N PHE A 13 -22.51 -0.88 3.93
CA PHE A 13 -21.57 -2.02 3.90
C PHE A 13 -21.07 -2.29 2.48
N TRP A 14 -21.97 -2.48 1.51
CA TRP A 14 -21.56 -2.82 0.15
C TRP A 14 -20.81 -1.68 -0.54
N ALA A 15 -21.21 -0.43 -0.31
CA ALA A 15 -20.49 0.73 -0.81
C ALA A 15 -19.08 0.82 -0.21
N THR A 16 -18.92 0.59 1.11
CA THR A 16 -17.59 0.54 1.76
C THR A 16 -16.75 -0.62 1.23
N PHE A 17 -17.33 -1.80 1.10
CA PHE A 17 -16.67 -3.00 0.60
C PHE A 17 -16.10 -2.77 -0.80
N TRP A 18 -16.91 -2.27 -1.72
CA TRP A 18 -16.48 -2.02 -3.09
C TRP A 18 -15.60 -0.78 -3.21
N ALA A 19 -15.73 0.22 -2.32
CA ALA A 19 -14.79 1.34 -2.26
C ALA A 19 -13.35 0.85 -2.02
N VAL A 20 -13.16 -0.11 -1.12
CA VAL A 20 -11.84 -0.70 -0.88
C VAL A 20 -11.43 -1.62 -2.03
N ALA A 21 -12.29 -2.55 -2.47
CA ALA A 21 -11.91 -3.55 -3.47
C ALA A 21 -11.64 -2.95 -4.86
N LEU A 22 -12.43 -1.95 -5.29
CA LEU A 22 -12.30 -1.33 -6.62
C LEU A 22 -11.22 -0.26 -6.70
N SER A 23 -10.57 0.12 -5.58
CA SER A 23 -9.40 1.00 -5.65
C SER A 23 -8.24 0.37 -6.44
N VAL A 24 -8.25 -0.96 -6.60
CA VAL A 24 -7.34 -1.71 -7.49
C VAL A 24 -7.64 -1.47 -8.98
N VAL A 25 -8.77 -0.86 -9.32
CA VAL A 25 -9.19 -0.59 -10.71
C VAL A 25 -9.29 0.91 -10.98
N SER A 26 -9.92 1.65 -10.06
CA SER A 26 -10.18 3.07 -10.27
C SER A 26 -10.38 3.79 -8.94
N ILE A 27 -9.53 4.78 -8.67
CA ILE A 27 -9.70 5.63 -7.48
C ILE A 27 -10.96 6.48 -7.58
N ALA A 28 -11.36 6.92 -8.75
CA ALA A 28 -12.60 7.70 -8.93
C ALA A 28 -13.83 6.88 -8.54
N ALA A 29 -13.94 5.64 -9.01
CA ALA A 29 -15.01 4.72 -8.62
C ALA A 29 -15.00 4.48 -7.10
N SER A 30 -13.84 4.26 -6.51
CA SER A 30 -13.68 4.06 -5.06
C SER A 30 -14.11 5.28 -4.25
N GLN A 31 -13.76 6.49 -4.68
CA GLN A 31 -14.15 7.71 -3.99
C GLN A 31 -15.65 8.01 -4.11
N ILE A 32 -16.27 7.71 -5.26
CA ILE A 32 -17.73 7.81 -5.43
C ILE A 32 -18.43 6.85 -4.46
N LEU A 33 -17.97 5.59 -4.40
CA LEU A 33 -18.52 4.59 -3.47
C LEU A 33 -18.28 4.97 -2.00
N LEU A 34 -17.13 5.56 -1.69
CA LEU A 34 -16.88 6.10 -0.35
C LEU A 34 -17.86 7.20 0.00
N GLY A 35 -18.15 8.14 -0.92
CA GLY A 35 -19.17 9.15 -0.75
C GLY A 35 -20.58 8.55 -0.52
N ALA A 36 -20.94 7.54 -1.31
CA ALA A 36 -22.20 6.81 -1.15
C ALA A 36 -22.28 6.08 0.21
N ALA A 37 -21.18 5.48 0.68
CA ALA A 37 -21.10 4.84 1.98
C ALA A 37 -21.32 5.85 3.12
N LEU A 38 -20.68 7.02 3.04
CA LEU A 38 -20.86 8.09 4.02
C LEU A 38 -22.30 8.62 4.05
N LEU A 39 -22.90 8.86 2.89
CA LEU A 39 -24.30 9.27 2.77
C LEU A 39 -25.23 8.22 3.39
N ALA A 40 -25.02 6.93 3.11
CA ALA A 40 -25.83 5.86 3.70
C ALA A 40 -25.67 5.79 5.23
N LEU A 41 -24.46 6.03 5.76
CA LEU A 41 -24.23 6.10 7.21
C LEU A 41 -24.94 7.31 7.84
N ILE A 42 -24.95 8.46 7.20
CA ILE A 42 -25.68 9.65 7.65
C ILE A 42 -27.20 9.38 7.63
N CYS A 43 -27.72 8.82 6.53
CA CYS A 43 -29.15 8.50 6.38
C CYS A 43 -29.64 7.43 7.38
N ARG A 44 -28.73 6.61 7.93
CA ARG A 44 -29.03 5.67 9.02
C ARG A 44 -29.40 6.38 10.34
N GLY A 45 -29.01 7.65 10.50
CA GLY A 45 -29.38 8.48 11.66
C GLY A 45 -28.72 8.10 12.98
N ARG A 46 -27.70 7.22 12.98
CA ARG A 46 -26.96 6.83 14.20
C ARG A 46 -25.61 7.53 14.26
N LYS A 47 -25.18 7.88 15.47
CA LYS A 47 -23.84 8.44 15.68
C LYS A 47 -22.78 7.45 15.16
N PRO A 48 -21.85 7.88 14.30
CA PRO A 48 -20.78 7.03 13.79
C PRO A 48 -19.83 6.65 14.92
N GLN A 49 -19.38 5.40 14.92
CA GLN A 49 -18.29 4.96 15.79
C GLN A 49 -16.98 5.47 15.18
N LEU A 50 -16.20 6.16 15.99
CA LEU A 50 -14.87 6.62 15.60
C LEU A 50 -13.83 5.52 15.84
N PRO A 51 -12.77 5.44 15.03
CA PRO A 51 -11.65 4.53 15.29
C PRO A 51 -11.03 4.74 16.67
N VAL A 52 -10.59 3.69 17.33
CA VAL A 52 -9.98 3.77 18.68
C VAL A 52 -8.70 4.63 18.71
N TYR A 53 -8.04 4.76 17.58
CA TYR A 53 -6.85 5.60 17.36
C TYR A 53 -7.20 6.99 16.77
N ILE A 54 -8.40 7.50 17.04
CA ILE A 54 -8.85 8.80 16.52
C ILE A 54 -7.91 9.94 16.95
N LEU A 55 -7.29 9.86 18.12
CA LEU A 55 -6.38 10.90 18.61
C LEU A 55 -5.14 11.06 17.72
N PRO A 56 -4.28 10.03 17.48
CA PRO A 56 -3.14 10.20 16.57
C PRO A 56 -3.58 10.54 15.14
N LEU A 57 -4.72 10.03 14.66
CA LEU A 57 -5.27 10.40 13.36
C LEU A 57 -5.62 11.90 13.30
N SER A 58 -6.33 12.43 14.30
CA SER A 58 -6.69 13.85 14.36
C SER A 58 -5.46 14.75 14.46
N LEU A 59 -4.46 14.35 15.23
CA LEU A 59 -3.19 15.08 15.35
C LEU A 59 -2.39 15.07 14.03
N TYR A 60 -2.39 13.97 13.29
CA TYR A 60 -1.80 13.90 11.95
C TYR A 60 -2.48 14.85 10.97
N VAL A 61 -3.82 14.89 10.99
CA VAL A 61 -4.59 15.82 10.15
C VAL A 61 -4.32 17.27 10.55
N ALA A 62 -4.42 17.59 11.85
CA ALA A 62 -4.14 18.93 12.37
C ALA A 62 -2.72 19.39 12.05
N GLY A 63 -1.71 18.55 12.28
CA GLY A 63 -0.31 18.84 11.95
C GLY A 63 -0.10 19.13 10.47
N THR A 64 -0.82 18.41 9.58
CA THR A 64 -0.76 18.68 8.14
C THR A 64 -1.34 20.07 7.78
N PHE A 65 -2.45 20.49 8.41
CA PHE A 65 -3.00 21.85 8.20
C PHE A 65 -2.10 22.92 8.79
N ILE A 66 -1.54 22.70 9.99
CA ILE A 66 -0.58 23.63 10.62
C ILE A 66 0.63 23.81 9.71
N ALA A 67 1.21 22.73 9.17
CA ALA A 67 2.31 22.80 8.22
C ALA A 67 1.96 23.59 6.95
N GLY A 68 0.73 23.42 6.46
CA GLY A 68 0.25 24.18 5.30
C GLY A 68 0.14 25.68 5.57
N ILE A 69 -0.38 26.09 6.74
CA ILE A 69 -0.44 27.48 7.14
C ILE A 69 0.96 28.06 7.34
N ALA A 70 1.83 27.33 8.04
CA ALA A 70 3.20 27.74 8.31
C ALA A 70 4.06 27.91 7.04
N SER A 71 3.71 27.21 5.95
CA SER A 71 4.40 27.34 4.65
C SER A 71 4.21 28.69 3.95
N GLY A 72 3.25 29.52 4.41
CA GLY A 72 2.84 30.75 3.74
C GLY A 72 2.07 30.56 2.41
N SER A 73 1.87 29.31 1.98
CA SER A 73 1.20 29.00 0.71
C SER A 73 0.22 27.80 0.86
N PRO A 74 -0.76 27.90 1.76
CA PRO A 74 -1.64 26.78 2.13
C PRO A 74 -2.42 26.20 0.96
N LEU A 75 -2.77 27.03 -0.04
CA LEU A 75 -3.53 26.59 -1.22
C LEU A 75 -2.76 25.62 -2.10
N LEU A 76 -1.43 25.70 -2.15
CA LEU A 76 -0.60 24.75 -2.89
C LEU A 76 -0.65 23.35 -2.27
N GLY A 77 -0.98 23.23 -0.98
CA GLY A 77 -1.19 21.97 -0.27
C GLY A 77 -2.52 21.27 -0.59
N MET A 78 -3.43 21.89 -1.37
CA MET A 78 -4.77 21.39 -1.64
C MET A 78 -4.83 19.93 -2.14
N PRO A 79 -3.93 19.46 -3.03
CA PRO A 79 -3.92 18.06 -3.43
C PRO A 79 -3.73 17.08 -2.27
N GLN A 80 -2.97 17.46 -1.24
CA GLN A 80 -2.74 16.63 -0.05
C GLN A 80 -3.94 16.71 0.93
N TYR A 81 -4.59 17.86 1.07
CA TYR A 81 -5.79 18.00 1.91
C TYR A 81 -6.96 17.18 1.36
N LYS A 82 -7.15 17.15 0.03
CA LYS A 82 -8.17 16.32 -0.62
C LYS A 82 -7.99 14.83 -0.30
N LYS A 83 -6.78 14.36 -0.04
CA LYS A 83 -6.53 12.96 0.34
C LYS A 83 -7.14 12.59 1.69
N PHE A 84 -7.43 13.56 2.58
CA PHE A 84 -8.14 13.26 3.83
C PHE A 84 -9.55 12.73 3.61
N PHE A 85 -10.14 12.95 2.43
CA PHE A 85 -11.37 12.27 2.05
C PHE A 85 -11.21 10.74 2.07
N VAL A 86 -10.06 10.23 1.61
CA VAL A 86 -9.75 8.79 1.62
C VAL A 86 -9.66 8.25 3.06
N PHE A 87 -9.22 9.04 4.03
CA PHE A 87 -9.16 8.61 5.43
C PHE A 87 -10.56 8.35 6.04
N LEU A 88 -11.62 8.88 5.45
CA LEU A 88 -12.99 8.61 5.91
C LEU A 88 -13.39 7.15 5.72
N ILE A 89 -12.65 6.37 4.92
CA ILE A 89 -12.81 4.91 4.81
C ILE A 89 -12.67 4.22 6.18
N LEU A 90 -11.83 4.76 7.07
CA LEU A 90 -11.66 4.26 8.44
C LEU A 90 -12.97 4.30 9.22
N ILE A 91 -13.73 5.40 9.10
CA ILE A 91 -15.05 5.54 9.72
C ILE A 91 -16.04 4.60 9.06
N CYS A 92 -16.03 4.50 7.72
CA CYS A 92 -16.95 3.61 7.01
C CYS A 92 -16.74 2.14 7.42
N VAL A 93 -15.49 1.66 7.43
CA VAL A 93 -15.16 0.28 7.83
C VAL A 93 -15.52 0.06 9.31
N ALA A 94 -15.18 0.99 10.22
CA ALA A 94 -15.51 0.88 11.64
C ALA A 94 -17.02 0.74 11.90
N ASN A 95 -17.84 1.28 11.01
CA ASN A 95 -19.30 1.29 11.16
C ASN A 95 -20.03 0.19 10.40
N THR A 96 -19.37 -0.49 9.46
CA THR A 96 -20.01 -1.45 8.55
C THR A 96 -19.48 -2.88 8.68
N PHE A 97 -18.20 -3.06 9.01
CA PHE A 97 -17.60 -4.38 9.21
C PHE A 97 -17.77 -4.83 10.67
N ARG A 98 -18.44 -5.96 10.89
CA ARG A 98 -18.77 -6.48 12.22
C ARG A 98 -18.38 -7.95 12.42
N LYS A 99 -18.04 -8.64 11.34
CA LYS A 99 -17.82 -10.10 11.34
C LYS A 99 -16.57 -10.43 10.54
N VAL A 100 -15.78 -11.36 11.03
CA VAL A 100 -14.58 -11.85 10.34
C VAL A 100 -14.87 -12.34 8.91
N LYS A 101 -16.04 -12.95 8.69
CA LYS A 101 -16.47 -13.39 7.36
C LYS A 101 -16.54 -12.24 6.34
N GLN A 102 -16.91 -11.04 6.77
CA GLN A 102 -16.92 -9.84 5.90
C GLN A 102 -15.50 -9.42 5.53
N VAL A 103 -14.55 -9.52 6.47
CA VAL A 103 -13.14 -9.26 6.23
C VAL A 103 -12.54 -10.29 5.27
N ARG A 104 -12.86 -11.58 5.46
CA ARG A 104 -12.49 -12.65 4.51
C ARG A 104 -12.99 -12.32 3.10
N TRP A 105 -14.25 -11.92 2.96
CA TRP A 105 -14.80 -11.55 1.65
C TRP A 105 -14.07 -10.38 1.01
N LEU A 106 -13.76 -9.34 1.80
CA LEU A 106 -13.01 -8.18 1.30
C LEU A 106 -11.62 -8.58 0.79
N LEU A 107 -10.86 -9.34 1.58
CA LEU A 107 -9.53 -9.79 1.18
C LEU A 107 -9.58 -10.66 -0.08
N LEU A 108 -10.56 -11.57 -0.18
CA LEU A 108 -10.77 -12.38 -1.39
C LEU A 108 -11.19 -11.53 -2.60
N ALA A 109 -12.01 -10.49 -2.41
CA ALA A 109 -12.39 -9.57 -3.47
C ALA A 109 -11.17 -8.77 -3.97
N VAL A 110 -10.31 -8.28 -3.06
CA VAL A 110 -9.05 -7.61 -3.43
C VAL A 110 -8.15 -8.55 -4.24
N ILE A 111 -8.03 -9.82 -3.82
CA ILE A 111 -7.28 -10.83 -4.59
C ILE A 111 -7.90 -11.02 -5.97
N ALA A 112 -9.21 -11.21 -6.08
CA ALA A 112 -9.90 -11.47 -7.35
C ALA A 112 -9.76 -10.30 -8.33
N VAL A 113 -9.96 -9.06 -7.87
CA VAL A 113 -9.78 -7.86 -8.69
C VAL A 113 -8.32 -7.70 -9.10
N SER A 114 -7.38 -8.02 -8.21
CA SER A 114 -5.94 -7.98 -8.52
C SER A 114 -5.53 -9.05 -9.54
N ILE A 115 -6.15 -10.23 -9.54
CA ILE A 115 -5.94 -11.25 -10.59
C ILE A 115 -6.36 -10.68 -11.96
N ALA A 116 -7.53 -10.06 -12.04
CA ALA A 116 -8.00 -9.46 -13.30
C ALA A 116 -7.06 -8.33 -13.78
N SER A 117 -6.65 -7.44 -12.87
CA SER A 117 -5.68 -6.38 -13.17
C SER A 117 -4.30 -6.93 -13.54
N GLY A 118 -3.86 -7.99 -12.85
CA GLY A 118 -2.61 -8.69 -13.13
C GLY A 118 -2.61 -9.36 -14.51
N ALA A 119 -3.69 -10.08 -14.84
CA ALA A 119 -3.86 -10.70 -16.16
C ALA A 119 -3.82 -9.67 -17.30
N TRP A 120 -4.48 -8.52 -17.10
CA TRP A 120 -4.39 -7.40 -18.05
C TRP A 120 -2.97 -6.84 -18.14
N GLY A 121 -2.25 -6.72 -17.01
CA GLY A 121 -0.85 -6.31 -17.00
C GLY A 121 0.06 -7.28 -17.74
N LEU A 122 -0.16 -8.59 -17.61
CA LEU A 122 0.60 -9.61 -18.37
C LEU A 122 0.32 -9.51 -19.87
N GLU A 123 -0.92 -9.21 -20.27
CA GLU A 123 -1.27 -8.96 -21.66
C GLU A 123 -0.60 -7.69 -22.18
N GLN A 124 -0.56 -6.58 -21.42
CA GLN A 124 0.23 -5.39 -21.75
C GLN A 124 1.71 -5.74 -21.98
N TYR A 125 2.30 -6.57 -21.12
CA TYR A 125 3.70 -7.01 -21.28
C TYR A 125 3.89 -7.79 -22.59
N TRP A 126 3.01 -8.73 -22.87
CA TRP A 126 3.05 -9.55 -24.08
C TRP A 126 2.98 -8.71 -25.35
N ARG A 127 2.05 -7.75 -25.45
CA ARG A 127 1.94 -6.82 -26.57
C ARG A 127 3.21 -6.00 -26.77
N LYS A 128 3.74 -5.42 -25.69
CA LYS A 128 4.98 -4.62 -25.74
C LYS A 128 6.17 -5.47 -26.19
N TRP A 129 6.28 -6.68 -25.67
CA TRP A 129 7.35 -7.60 -26.02
C TRP A 129 7.27 -8.04 -27.50
N THR A 130 6.09 -8.42 -27.98
CA THR A 130 5.90 -8.82 -29.37
C THR A 130 6.15 -7.68 -30.34
N TYR A 131 5.70 -6.47 -30.00
CA TYR A 131 5.98 -5.26 -30.77
C TYR A 131 7.47 -4.97 -30.87
N ALA A 132 8.19 -4.95 -29.75
CA ALA A 132 9.62 -4.71 -29.73
C ALA A 132 10.39 -5.75 -30.59
N ARG A 133 10.01 -7.02 -30.45
CA ARG A 133 10.62 -8.10 -31.24
C ARG A 133 10.38 -7.97 -32.73
N ALA A 134 9.14 -7.61 -33.14
CA ALA A 134 8.79 -7.43 -34.54
C ALA A 134 9.53 -6.26 -35.20
N HIS A 135 9.90 -5.23 -34.42
CA HIS A 135 10.57 -4.02 -34.92
C HIS A 135 12.06 -3.98 -34.60
N GLY A 136 12.68 -5.07 -34.10
CA GLY A 136 14.09 -5.11 -33.74
C GLY A 136 14.50 -4.17 -32.62
N LEU A 137 13.56 -3.75 -31.75
CA LEU A 137 13.79 -2.80 -30.67
C LEU A 137 14.36 -3.52 -29.42
N ASN A 138 15.25 -2.84 -28.72
CA ASN A 138 15.69 -3.34 -27.42
C ASN A 138 14.58 -3.07 -26.37
N PHE A 139 13.92 -4.15 -25.94
CA PHE A 139 12.79 -4.07 -25.01
C PHE A 139 13.13 -3.31 -23.72
N SER A 140 14.30 -3.57 -23.12
CA SER A 140 14.71 -2.96 -21.85
C SER A 140 14.92 -1.46 -21.95
N ILE A 141 15.38 -0.96 -23.10
CA ILE A 141 15.58 0.47 -23.34
C ILE A 141 14.26 1.13 -23.68
N THR A 142 13.50 0.54 -24.60
CA THR A 142 12.25 1.12 -25.12
C THR A 142 11.19 1.26 -24.03
N TYR A 143 11.06 0.27 -23.14
CA TYR A 143 10.01 0.23 -22.13
C TYR A 143 10.50 0.43 -20.68
N ILE A 144 11.64 1.10 -20.50
CA ILE A 144 12.19 1.37 -19.16
C ILE A 144 11.27 2.25 -18.30
N VAL A 145 10.56 3.18 -18.94
CA VAL A 145 9.62 4.13 -18.30
C VAL A 145 8.15 3.83 -18.62
N ASP A 146 7.87 2.93 -19.55
CA ASP A 146 6.52 2.50 -19.94
C ASP A 146 6.31 1.03 -19.58
N ARG A 147 6.29 0.75 -18.28
CA ARG A 147 6.08 -0.60 -17.73
C ARG A 147 4.60 -0.97 -17.72
N ILE A 148 4.31 -2.21 -17.31
CA ILE A 148 2.93 -2.66 -17.16
C ILE A 148 2.28 -1.96 -15.96
N THR A 149 1.01 -1.62 -16.12
CA THR A 149 0.23 -0.88 -15.13
C THR A 149 -1.05 -1.58 -14.72
N GLY A 150 -1.42 -2.68 -15.39
CA GLY A 150 -2.73 -3.30 -15.21
C GLY A 150 -3.83 -2.28 -15.51
N PHE A 151 -4.78 -2.13 -14.60
CA PHE A 151 -5.84 -1.10 -14.70
C PHE A 151 -5.43 0.26 -14.13
N MET A 152 -4.25 0.36 -13.50
CA MET A 152 -3.75 1.60 -12.92
C MET A 152 -3.11 2.51 -13.96
N SER A 153 -2.97 3.79 -13.61
CA SER A 153 -2.24 4.78 -14.42
C SER A 153 -0.72 4.67 -14.29
N HIS A 154 -0.24 4.06 -13.18
CA HIS A 154 1.19 4.02 -12.87
C HIS A 154 1.63 2.63 -12.37
N TRP A 155 2.81 2.19 -12.83
CA TRP A 155 3.36 0.86 -12.49
C TRP A 155 3.71 0.68 -11.00
N MET A 156 4.05 1.75 -10.27
CA MET A 156 4.33 1.66 -8.82
C MET A 156 3.05 1.37 -8.04
N THR A 157 1.95 2.06 -8.35
CA THR A 157 0.63 1.84 -7.79
C THR A 157 0.14 0.41 -8.07
N PHE A 158 0.26 -0.02 -9.33
CA PHE A 158 -0.06 -1.40 -9.74
C PHE A 158 0.76 -2.44 -8.95
N SER A 159 2.09 -2.26 -8.89
CA SER A 159 2.97 -3.14 -8.11
C SER A 159 2.59 -3.19 -6.62
N GLY A 160 2.19 -2.06 -6.04
CA GLY A 160 1.73 -1.98 -4.65
C GLY A 160 0.50 -2.86 -4.41
N HIS A 161 -0.47 -2.84 -5.34
CA HIS A 161 -1.65 -3.70 -5.27
C HIS A 161 -1.32 -5.18 -5.48
N MET A 162 -0.41 -5.50 -6.42
CA MET A 162 0.04 -6.89 -6.61
C MET A 162 0.76 -7.43 -5.36
N MET A 163 1.57 -6.60 -4.69
CA MET A 163 2.21 -6.95 -3.41
C MET A 163 1.15 -7.24 -2.32
N ILE A 164 0.16 -6.37 -2.17
CA ILE A 164 -0.93 -6.54 -1.20
C ILE A 164 -1.70 -7.85 -1.48
N ALA A 165 -2.06 -8.09 -2.74
CA ALA A 165 -2.80 -9.27 -3.16
C ALA A 165 -2.00 -10.57 -2.97
N LEU A 166 -0.70 -10.56 -3.27
CA LEU A 166 0.19 -11.70 -3.06
C LEU A 166 0.25 -12.08 -1.58
N LEU A 167 0.44 -11.10 -0.71
CA LEU A 167 0.50 -11.33 0.75
C LEU A 167 -0.83 -11.83 1.32
N ALA A 168 -1.95 -11.26 0.85
CA ALA A 168 -3.27 -11.74 1.22
C ALA A 168 -3.51 -13.18 0.74
N LEU A 169 -3.08 -13.53 -0.48
CA LEU A 169 -3.20 -14.88 -1.04
C LEU A 169 -2.35 -15.91 -0.27
N VAL A 170 -1.09 -15.57 0.05
CA VAL A 170 -0.22 -16.46 0.83
C VAL A 170 -0.71 -16.59 2.27
N ALA A 171 -1.21 -15.52 2.88
CA ALA A 171 -1.85 -15.60 4.19
C ALA A 171 -3.11 -16.48 4.15
N PHE A 172 -3.92 -16.40 3.07
CA PHE A 172 -5.06 -17.27 2.86
C PHE A 172 -4.64 -18.74 2.78
N LEU A 173 -3.62 -19.06 1.97
CA LEU A 173 -3.07 -20.41 1.85
C LEU A 173 -2.57 -20.97 3.19
N PHE A 174 -1.92 -20.16 4.02
CA PHE A 174 -1.25 -20.63 5.22
C PHE A 174 -2.17 -20.71 6.45
N PHE A 175 -3.14 -19.83 6.55
CA PHE A 175 -3.87 -19.62 7.80
C PHE A 175 -5.39 -19.75 7.69
N ALA A 176 -6.00 -19.67 6.50
CA ALA A 176 -7.44 -19.88 6.37
C ALA A 176 -7.82 -21.36 6.49
N ALA A 177 -9.05 -21.62 6.91
CA ALA A 177 -9.65 -22.93 6.77
C ALA A 177 -10.10 -23.10 5.31
N ILE A 178 -9.23 -23.70 4.48
CA ILE A 178 -9.47 -23.89 3.04
C ILE A 178 -9.96 -25.31 2.72
N SER A 179 -10.93 -25.38 1.82
CA SER A 179 -11.39 -26.63 1.25
C SER A 179 -10.50 -27.08 0.10
N ARG A 180 -10.55 -28.39 -0.25
CA ARG A 180 -9.83 -28.91 -1.43
C ARG A 180 -10.24 -28.21 -2.72
N LYS A 181 -11.48 -27.72 -2.81
CA LYS A 181 -11.97 -26.96 -3.97
C LYS A 181 -11.38 -25.56 -4.08
N GLU A 182 -10.88 -25.00 -2.97
CA GLU A 182 -10.23 -23.68 -2.99
C GLU A 182 -8.75 -23.77 -3.40
N LEU A 183 -8.09 -24.93 -3.25
CA LEU A 183 -6.67 -25.10 -3.57
C LEU A 183 -6.36 -24.94 -5.06
N TRP A 184 -7.25 -25.36 -5.95
CA TRP A 184 -6.95 -25.40 -7.38
C TRP A 184 -6.85 -24.01 -8.03
N TRP A 185 -7.54 -22.98 -7.50
CA TRP A 185 -7.45 -21.63 -8.02
C TRP A 185 -6.29 -20.80 -7.41
N ILE A 186 -5.78 -21.22 -6.23
CA ILE A 186 -4.71 -20.50 -5.52
C ILE A 186 -3.41 -20.50 -6.32
N ALA A 187 -3.04 -21.65 -6.90
CA ALA A 187 -1.81 -21.75 -7.68
C ALA A 187 -1.81 -20.86 -8.94
N PRO A 188 -2.83 -20.90 -9.83
CA PRO A 188 -2.90 -19.98 -10.97
C PRO A 188 -3.02 -18.51 -10.54
N ALA A 189 -3.75 -18.20 -9.48
CA ALA A 189 -3.82 -16.84 -8.92
C ALA A 189 -2.44 -16.35 -8.47
N GLY A 190 -1.72 -17.20 -7.73
CA GLY A 190 -0.36 -16.90 -7.27
C GLY A 190 0.59 -16.68 -8.43
N LEU A 191 0.50 -17.46 -9.49
CA LEU A 191 1.30 -17.31 -10.70
C LEU A 191 1.03 -15.96 -11.39
N VAL A 192 -0.23 -15.61 -11.62
CA VAL A 192 -0.62 -14.34 -12.27
C VAL A 192 -0.15 -13.14 -11.44
N ILE A 193 -0.45 -13.13 -10.14
CA ILE A 193 -0.10 -12.00 -9.26
C ILE A 193 1.43 -11.87 -9.13
N SER A 194 2.16 -12.98 -8.95
CA SER A 194 3.62 -12.96 -8.82
C SER A 194 4.30 -12.53 -10.12
N ALA A 195 3.86 -13.06 -11.27
CA ALA A 195 4.38 -12.66 -12.57
C ALA A 195 4.12 -11.16 -12.82
N ALA A 196 2.92 -10.67 -12.54
CA ALA A 196 2.56 -9.26 -12.68
C ALA A 196 3.41 -8.36 -11.77
N LEU A 197 3.63 -8.76 -10.50
CA LEU A 197 4.50 -8.04 -9.56
C LEU A 197 5.95 -7.96 -10.06
N ILE A 198 6.47 -9.09 -10.57
CA ILE A 198 7.86 -9.17 -11.08
C ILE A 198 8.01 -8.32 -12.35
N LEU A 199 7.10 -8.46 -13.31
CA LEU A 199 7.18 -7.79 -14.60
C LEU A 199 6.86 -6.27 -14.53
N ALA A 200 6.23 -5.80 -13.47
CA ALA A 200 6.11 -4.37 -13.18
C ALA A 200 7.44 -3.70 -12.76
N GLN A 201 8.46 -4.50 -12.46
CA GLN A 201 9.86 -4.07 -12.22
C GLN A 201 10.02 -2.97 -11.15
N THR A 202 9.23 -3.01 -10.08
CA THR A 202 9.28 -2.06 -8.98
C THR A 202 10.01 -2.65 -7.77
N ARG A 203 11.32 -2.36 -7.66
CA ARG A 203 12.22 -2.93 -6.63
C ARG A 203 11.72 -2.75 -5.20
N ALA A 204 11.17 -1.57 -4.89
CA ALA A 204 10.62 -1.29 -3.55
C ALA A 204 9.52 -2.29 -3.17
N MET A 205 8.62 -2.62 -4.10
CA MET A 205 7.53 -3.55 -3.86
C MET A 205 8.01 -5.01 -3.78
N TRP A 206 9.09 -5.37 -4.50
CA TRP A 206 9.72 -6.68 -4.35
C TRP A 206 10.32 -6.87 -2.95
N ILE A 207 11.03 -5.83 -2.45
CA ILE A 207 11.60 -5.85 -1.08
C ILE A 207 10.47 -5.90 -0.04
N GLY A 208 9.43 -5.09 -0.20
CA GLY A 208 8.26 -5.14 0.66
C GLY A 208 7.59 -6.51 0.67
N ALA A 209 7.35 -7.11 -0.52
CA ALA A 209 6.79 -8.45 -0.66
C ALA A 209 7.67 -9.51 0.03
N ALA A 210 8.99 -9.45 -0.17
CA ALA A 210 9.93 -10.39 0.45
C ALA A 210 9.84 -10.35 1.98
N VAL A 211 9.84 -9.15 2.59
CA VAL A 211 9.74 -9.02 4.06
C VAL A 211 8.38 -9.49 4.56
N GLY A 212 7.28 -9.17 3.86
CA GLY A 212 5.95 -9.69 4.21
C GLY A 212 5.84 -11.21 4.09
N LEU A 213 6.47 -11.80 3.07
CA LEU A 213 6.55 -13.26 2.92
C LEU A 213 7.39 -13.90 4.03
N ILE A 214 8.53 -13.30 4.38
CA ILE A 214 9.34 -13.75 5.53
C ILE A 214 8.49 -13.78 6.79
N TYR A 215 7.70 -12.71 7.06
CA TYR A 215 6.80 -12.66 8.19
C TYR A 215 5.77 -13.81 8.15
N LEU A 216 5.08 -14.03 7.02
CA LEU A 216 4.06 -15.08 6.88
C LEU A 216 4.65 -16.48 7.05
N VAL A 217 5.81 -16.74 6.44
CA VAL A 217 6.54 -18.01 6.55
C VAL A 217 6.96 -18.25 8.01
N TRP A 218 7.51 -17.22 8.68
CA TRP A 218 7.89 -17.30 10.10
C TRP A 218 6.70 -17.63 11.00
N GLN A 219 5.54 -17.03 10.73
CA GLN A 219 4.31 -17.29 11.48
C GLN A 219 3.72 -18.69 11.21
N ARG A 220 3.99 -19.26 10.06
CA ARG A 220 3.56 -20.61 9.68
C ARG A 220 4.49 -21.68 10.24
N ASP A 221 5.74 -21.65 9.87
CA ASP A 221 6.83 -22.48 10.37
C ASP A 221 8.18 -21.84 10.00
N LYS A 222 8.95 -21.46 11.02
CA LYS A 222 10.27 -20.82 10.84
C LYS A 222 11.26 -21.66 10.03
N ARG A 223 11.07 -22.99 9.97
CA ARG A 223 11.94 -23.89 9.18
C ARG A 223 11.79 -23.65 7.68
N LEU A 224 10.63 -23.19 7.24
CA LEU A 224 10.35 -22.89 5.84
C LEU A 224 11.09 -21.63 5.32
N ILE A 225 11.72 -20.84 6.20
CA ILE A 225 12.49 -19.65 5.77
C ILE A 225 13.60 -20.02 4.80
N ILE A 226 14.21 -21.20 4.97
CA ILE A 226 15.28 -21.70 4.08
C ILE A 226 14.79 -21.89 2.63
N THR A 227 13.48 -22.03 2.41
CA THR A 227 12.92 -22.16 1.06
C THR A 227 12.90 -20.83 0.30
N LEU A 228 12.92 -19.69 1.00
CA LEU A 228 12.81 -18.36 0.36
C LEU A 228 14.02 -18.00 -0.51
N PRO A 229 15.30 -18.22 -0.08
CA PRO A 229 16.45 -18.04 -0.98
C PRO A 229 16.40 -18.95 -2.21
N VAL A 230 15.95 -20.20 -2.05
CA VAL A 230 15.80 -21.13 -3.17
C VAL A 230 14.74 -20.60 -4.14
N LEU A 231 13.58 -20.18 -3.63
CA LEU A 231 12.53 -19.58 -4.46
C LEU A 231 13.02 -18.32 -5.18
N ALA A 232 13.77 -17.45 -4.48
CA ALA A 232 14.36 -16.25 -5.08
C ALA A 232 15.35 -16.61 -6.20
N GLY A 233 16.18 -17.63 -6.01
CA GLY A 233 17.08 -18.15 -7.04
C GLY A 233 16.35 -18.70 -8.26
N VAL A 234 15.29 -19.49 -8.06
CA VAL A 234 14.45 -20.00 -9.14
C VAL A 234 13.78 -18.85 -9.89
N LEU A 235 13.20 -17.88 -9.19
CA LEU A 235 12.59 -16.71 -9.80
C LEU A 235 13.59 -15.87 -10.59
N TYR A 236 14.82 -15.73 -10.10
CA TYR A 236 15.89 -15.05 -10.82
C TYR A 236 16.21 -15.74 -12.14
N VAL A 237 16.48 -17.06 -12.11
CA VAL A 237 16.84 -17.84 -13.31
C VAL A 237 15.69 -17.90 -14.33
N ALA A 238 14.45 -18.04 -13.86
CA ALA A 238 13.26 -18.11 -14.72
C ALA A 238 12.82 -16.74 -15.27
N SER A 239 13.36 -15.63 -14.75
CA SER A 239 12.96 -14.28 -15.15
C SER A 239 13.62 -13.87 -16.47
N PRO A 240 12.94 -13.03 -17.30
CA PRO A 240 13.55 -12.41 -18.47
C PRO A 240 14.80 -11.59 -18.11
N GLU A 241 15.74 -11.43 -19.05
CA GLU A 241 17.02 -10.75 -18.83
C GLU A 241 16.86 -9.32 -18.26
N ASN A 242 15.89 -8.55 -18.75
CA ASN A 242 15.59 -7.22 -18.26
C ASN A 242 15.17 -7.20 -16.77
N VAL A 243 14.49 -8.25 -16.30
CA VAL A 243 14.10 -8.43 -14.91
C VAL A 243 15.32 -8.84 -14.08
N GLN A 244 16.14 -9.79 -14.57
CA GLN A 244 17.40 -10.18 -13.91
C GLN A 244 18.32 -8.98 -13.70
N GLN A 245 18.52 -8.17 -14.76
CA GLN A 245 19.28 -6.93 -14.69
C GLN A 245 18.69 -5.96 -13.66
N ARG A 246 17.37 -5.88 -13.56
CA ARG A 246 16.69 -5.04 -12.58
C ARG A 246 16.85 -5.55 -11.15
N MET A 247 16.89 -6.87 -10.93
CA MET A 247 17.18 -7.47 -9.63
C MET A 247 18.62 -7.18 -9.19
N VAL A 248 19.60 -7.36 -10.07
CA VAL A 248 21.01 -7.04 -9.80
C VAL A 248 21.19 -5.56 -9.46
N SER A 249 20.42 -4.67 -10.08
CA SER A 249 20.47 -3.22 -9.80
C SER A 249 19.96 -2.82 -8.40
N ILE A 250 19.43 -3.74 -7.59
CA ILE A 250 19.14 -3.48 -6.17
C ILE A 250 20.45 -3.22 -5.40
N VAL A 251 21.51 -3.96 -5.74
CA VAL A 251 22.80 -3.92 -5.03
C VAL A 251 23.85 -3.14 -5.80
N HIS A 252 23.88 -3.24 -7.13
CA HIS A 252 24.91 -2.61 -7.98
C HIS A 252 24.33 -1.46 -8.78
N GLU A 253 24.97 -0.29 -8.67
CA GLU A 253 24.63 0.89 -9.47
C GLU A 253 25.06 0.69 -10.92
N ARG A 254 24.23 1.08 -11.89
CA ARG A 254 24.52 0.97 -13.32
C ARG A 254 24.29 2.29 -14.04
N GLY A 255 25.40 2.94 -14.45
CA GLY A 255 25.41 4.08 -15.36
C GLY A 255 24.90 5.40 -14.78
N LYS A 256 24.82 6.43 -15.64
CA LYS A 256 24.47 7.81 -15.26
C LYS A 256 22.97 7.99 -14.88
N VAL A 257 22.09 7.12 -15.38
CA VAL A 257 20.64 7.13 -15.10
C VAL A 257 20.31 5.99 -14.14
N ASP A 258 20.85 6.06 -12.91
CA ASP A 258 20.56 5.06 -11.89
C ASP A 258 19.54 5.59 -10.88
N SER A 259 18.46 4.83 -10.71
CA SER A 259 17.43 5.18 -9.72
C SER A 259 17.94 5.11 -8.27
N ASN A 260 19.10 4.51 -7.96
CA ASN A 260 19.70 4.56 -6.64
C ASN A 260 20.37 5.91 -6.39
N SER A 261 21.15 6.41 -7.37
CA SER A 261 21.74 7.75 -7.31
C SER A 261 20.69 8.84 -7.16
N HIS A 262 19.58 8.71 -7.92
CA HIS A 262 18.43 9.62 -7.80
C HIS A 262 17.79 9.55 -6.40
N ARG A 263 17.58 8.35 -5.80
CA ARG A 263 17.06 8.22 -4.43
C ARG A 263 17.99 8.82 -3.39
N LYS A 264 19.31 8.58 -3.51
CA LYS A 264 20.31 9.21 -2.62
C LYS A 264 20.20 10.74 -2.68
N ALA A 265 20.02 11.30 -3.88
CA ALA A 265 19.83 12.72 -4.07
C ALA A 265 18.54 13.23 -3.41
N THR A 266 17.40 12.58 -3.64
CA THR A 266 16.11 12.97 -3.03
C THR A 266 16.14 12.83 -1.51
N TRP A 267 16.81 11.82 -0.96
CA TRP A 267 16.97 11.66 0.49
C TRP A 267 17.89 12.74 1.10
N ALA A 268 18.98 13.10 0.40
CA ALA A 268 19.84 14.22 0.83
C ALA A 268 19.06 15.53 0.89
N ILE A 269 18.27 15.83 -0.15
CA ILE A 269 17.38 17.01 -0.18
C ILE A 269 16.36 16.93 0.97
N GLY A 270 15.72 15.80 1.16
CA GLY A 270 14.76 15.59 2.26
C GLY A 270 15.39 15.81 3.64
N TRP A 271 16.63 15.38 3.83
CA TRP A 271 17.38 15.57 5.06
C TRP A 271 17.70 17.04 5.32
N GLU A 272 18.11 17.81 4.30
CA GLU A 272 18.33 19.26 4.45
C GLU A 272 17.05 19.98 4.86
N ILE A 273 15.90 19.63 4.25
CA ILE A 273 14.59 20.18 4.62
C ILE A 273 14.25 19.86 6.08
N VAL A 274 14.40 18.60 6.49
CA VAL A 274 14.07 18.17 7.86
C VAL A 274 14.97 18.86 8.89
N LYS A 275 16.26 19.04 8.61
CA LYS A 275 17.15 19.78 9.50
C LYS A 275 16.74 21.25 9.67
N ALA A 276 16.34 21.90 8.59
CA ALA A 276 15.96 23.31 8.61
C ALA A 276 14.57 23.55 9.19
N HIS A 277 13.63 22.62 8.96
CA HIS A 277 12.23 22.73 9.36
C HIS A 277 11.71 21.49 10.09
N PRO A 278 12.29 21.08 11.26
CA PRO A 278 11.97 19.81 11.90
C PRO A 278 10.54 19.73 12.47
N ILE A 279 9.91 20.86 12.83
CA ILE A 279 8.62 20.87 13.52
C ILE A 279 7.45 20.92 12.55
N THR A 280 7.47 21.85 11.59
CA THR A 280 6.34 22.06 10.67
C THR A 280 6.60 21.54 9.26
N GLY A 281 7.85 21.21 8.91
CA GLY A 281 8.25 21.01 7.54
C GLY A 281 8.10 22.30 6.71
N ILE A 282 8.23 22.17 5.40
CA ILE A 282 8.09 23.29 4.45
C ILE A 282 6.67 23.46 3.89
N GLY A 283 5.74 22.61 4.28
CA GLY A 283 4.34 22.58 3.84
C GLY A 283 4.02 21.41 2.90
N PRO A 284 2.76 20.92 2.95
CA PRO A 284 2.29 19.85 2.07
C PRO A 284 2.43 20.22 0.60
N GLN A 285 2.95 19.32 -0.23
CA GLN A 285 3.23 19.49 -1.66
C GLN A 285 4.43 20.41 -1.97
N MET A 286 5.07 21.03 -0.97
CA MET A 286 6.14 22.01 -1.20
C MET A 286 7.44 21.39 -1.72
N VAL A 287 7.71 20.11 -1.47
CA VAL A 287 8.86 19.42 -2.07
C VAL A 287 8.80 19.54 -3.59
N LYS A 288 7.63 19.34 -4.21
CA LYS A 288 7.43 19.47 -5.65
C LYS A 288 7.87 20.82 -6.22
N TYR A 289 7.59 21.90 -5.50
CA TYR A 289 7.80 23.27 -5.98
C TYR A 289 9.15 23.86 -5.55
N ARG A 290 9.70 23.38 -4.44
CA ARG A 290 10.85 24.02 -3.77
C ARG A 290 12.04 23.10 -3.54
N TYR A 291 12.07 21.86 -4.10
CA TYR A 291 13.20 20.93 -3.89
C TYR A 291 14.56 21.57 -4.24
N ASN A 292 14.59 22.40 -5.29
CA ASN A 292 15.83 22.99 -5.79
C ASN A 292 16.47 23.98 -4.80
N ASP A 293 15.68 24.59 -3.90
CA ASP A 293 16.16 25.48 -2.82
C ASP A 293 16.99 24.70 -1.79
N TRP A 294 16.79 23.39 -1.71
CA TRP A 294 17.35 22.49 -0.69
C TRP A 294 18.43 21.54 -1.23
N VAL A 295 18.86 21.72 -2.49
CA VAL A 295 19.91 20.89 -3.07
C VAL A 295 21.26 21.28 -2.48
N PRO A 296 21.95 20.37 -1.75
CA PRO A 296 23.29 20.64 -1.23
C PRO A 296 24.28 20.95 -2.37
N ALA A 297 25.26 21.84 -2.12
CA ALA A 297 26.23 22.24 -3.15
C ALA A 297 27.02 21.04 -3.71
N TRP A 298 27.36 20.05 -2.86
CA TRP A 298 28.10 18.85 -3.26
C TRP A 298 27.30 17.90 -4.17
N LEU A 299 25.98 18.06 -4.24
CA LEU A 299 25.09 17.23 -5.03
C LEU A 299 24.83 17.80 -6.44
N ARG A 300 25.36 18.96 -6.77
CA ARG A 300 25.21 19.57 -8.09
C ARG A 300 26.33 19.14 -9.05
N PRO A 301 26.01 18.80 -10.32
CA PRO A 301 24.67 18.76 -10.92
C PRO A 301 23.84 17.56 -10.42
N LEU A 302 22.53 17.76 -10.31
CA LEU A 302 21.62 16.69 -9.89
C LEU A 302 21.63 15.52 -10.91
N PRO A 303 21.54 14.27 -10.44
CA PRO A 303 21.25 13.13 -11.31
C PRO A 303 19.95 13.34 -12.10
N GLU A 304 19.87 12.80 -13.31
CA GLU A 304 18.63 12.80 -14.07
C GLU A 304 17.53 12.06 -13.30
N GLY A 305 16.33 12.66 -13.23
CA GLY A 305 15.20 12.04 -12.52
C GLY A 305 14.10 13.01 -12.17
N TYR A 306 13.11 12.50 -11.46
CA TYR A 306 11.90 13.20 -11.10
C TYR A 306 11.92 13.59 -9.62
N TYR A 307 11.86 14.89 -9.32
CA TYR A 307 12.07 15.45 -8.00
C TYR A 307 10.80 15.97 -7.31
N GLU A 308 9.61 15.64 -7.82
CA GLU A 308 8.35 16.08 -7.20
C GLU A 308 8.04 15.39 -5.86
N HIS A 309 8.75 14.30 -5.55
CA HIS A 309 8.66 13.63 -4.24
C HIS A 309 9.98 12.92 -3.88
N LEU A 310 10.15 12.60 -2.59
CA LEU A 310 11.42 12.11 -2.03
C LEU A 310 11.60 10.59 -2.11
N HIS A 311 10.72 9.85 -2.79
CA HIS A 311 10.75 8.37 -2.88
C HIS A 311 10.94 7.66 -1.52
N ASN A 312 10.35 8.22 -0.47
CA ASN A 312 10.40 7.70 0.89
C ASN A 312 9.27 8.35 1.69
N ILE A 313 8.33 7.56 2.24
CA ILE A 313 7.16 8.09 2.96
C ILE A 313 7.56 8.84 4.23
N TYR A 314 8.65 8.44 4.88
CA TYR A 314 9.12 9.03 6.14
C TYR A 314 9.73 10.40 5.87
N PHE A 315 10.68 10.47 4.95
CA PHE A 315 11.26 11.75 4.52
C PHE A 315 10.22 12.68 3.91
N GLN A 316 9.34 12.17 3.05
CA GLN A 316 8.27 12.98 2.45
C GLN A 316 7.39 13.61 3.53
N THR A 317 6.93 12.80 4.50
CA THR A 317 6.04 13.29 5.55
C THR A 317 6.77 14.25 6.49
N ALA A 318 8.02 13.94 6.90
CA ALA A 318 8.80 14.80 7.78
C ALA A 318 9.18 16.12 7.12
N ALA A 319 9.62 16.09 5.85
CA ALA A 319 10.01 17.28 5.10
C ALA A 319 8.83 18.21 4.84
N GLU A 320 7.65 17.68 4.50
CA GLU A 320 6.47 18.47 4.20
C GLU A 320 5.65 18.88 5.43
N ARG A 321 5.63 18.07 6.50
CA ARG A 321 4.70 18.23 7.63
C ARG A 321 5.37 18.25 9.00
N GLY A 322 6.69 18.12 9.02
CA GLY A 322 7.48 18.03 10.26
C GLY A 322 7.53 16.64 10.88
N VAL A 323 8.56 16.42 11.70
CA VAL A 323 8.79 15.17 12.43
C VAL A 323 7.63 14.85 13.40
N PRO A 324 7.06 15.82 14.17
CA PRO A 324 5.91 15.50 15.03
C PRO A 324 4.72 14.91 14.27
N THR A 325 4.40 15.46 13.09
CA THR A 325 3.29 14.94 12.26
C THR A 325 3.58 13.54 11.73
N LEU A 326 4.83 13.27 11.32
CA LEU A 326 5.26 11.90 10.98
C LEU A 326 5.08 10.94 12.16
N LEU A 327 5.47 11.33 13.36
CA LEU A 327 5.33 10.49 14.55
C LEU A 327 3.85 10.18 14.86
N MET A 328 2.91 11.09 14.59
CA MET A 328 1.47 10.82 14.75
C MET A 328 0.97 9.77 13.74
N LEU A 329 1.43 9.84 12.50
CA LEU A 329 1.13 8.81 11.50
C LEU A 329 1.67 7.44 11.92
N LEU A 330 2.93 7.40 12.35
CA LEU A 330 3.56 6.16 12.80
C LEU A 330 2.93 5.61 14.08
N TRP A 331 2.51 6.47 15.00
CA TRP A 331 1.77 6.08 16.20
C TRP A 331 0.44 5.42 15.85
N MET A 332 -0.33 6.01 14.92
CA MET A 332 -1.57 5.40 14.43
C MET A 332 -1.32 4.00 13.86
N ILE A 333 -0.32 3.86 12.98
CA ILE A 333 0.02 2.58 12.35
C ILE A 333 0.49 1.56 13.40
N ALA A 334 1.38 1.96 14.30
CA ALA A 334 1.89 1.11 15.38
C ALA A 334 0.77 0.64 16.33
N TRP A 335 -0.21 1.51 16.61
CA TRP A 335 -1.39 1.15 17.41
C TRP A 335 -2.17 0.01 16.75
N ILE A 336 -2.51 0.15 15.47
CA ILE A 336 -3.25 -0.87 14.74
C ILE A 336 -2.44 -2.19 14.69
N MET A 337 -1.13 -2.12 14.40
CA MET A 337 -0.26 -3.30 14.37
C MET A 337 -0.17 -3.99 15.73
N ARG A 338 -0.03 -3.22 16.81
CA ARG A 338 -0.01 -3.75 18.19
C ARG A 338 -1.30 -4.50 18.50
N ASP A 339 -2.46 -3.91 18.17
CA ASP A 339 -3.75 -4.52 18.44
C ASP A 339 -3.97 -5.78 17.60
N ALA A 340 -3.60 -5.74 16.30
CA ALA A 340 -3.59 -6.92 15.43
C ALA A 340 -2.71 -8.05 15.99
N TRP A 341 -1.51 -7.71 16.46
CA TRP A 341 -0.56 -8.66 17.05
C TRP A 341 -1.08 -9.27 18.37
N ARG A 342 -1.67 -8.44 19.23
CA ARG A 342 -2.31 -8.91 20.47
C ARG A 342 -3.48 -9.83 20.17
N GLY A 343 -4.35 -9.44 19.23
CA GLY A 343 -5.45 -10.27 18.76
C GLY A 343 -4.98 -11.61 18.22
N LEU A 344 -3.93 -11.62 17.39
CA LEU A 344 -3.36 -12.85 16.84
C LEU A 344 -2.82 -13.78 17.93
N LYS A 345 -2.15 -13.23 18.97
CA LYS A 345 -1.65 -14.03 20.11
C LYS A 345 -2.76 -14.61 20.97
N ALA A 346 -3.91 -13.98 21.02
CA ALA A 346 -5.06 -14.46 21.81
C ALA A 346 -5.85 -15.57 21.10
N LEU A 347 -5.61 -15.80 19.80
CA LEU A 347 -6.30 -16.85 19.05
C LEU A 347 -5.73 -18.24 19.33
N ALA A 348 -6.62 -19.24 19.42
CA ALA A 348 -6.23 -20.64 19.48
C ALA A 348 -5.36 -21.05 18.27
N ALA A 349 -4.51 -22.06 18.47
CA ALA A 349 -3.69 -22.61 17.39
C ALA A 349 -4.58 -23.28 16.33
N GLY A 350 -4.15 -23.23 15.05
CA GLY A 350 -4.84 -23.86 13.93
C GLY A 350 -5.31 -22.86 12.87
N PRO A 351 -5.75 -23.35 11.70
CA PRO A 351 -6.29 -22.54 10.63
C PRO A 351 -7.65 -21.94 11.02
N GLY A 352 -7.91 -20.71 10.58
CA GLY A 352 -9.18 -20.02 10.81
C GLY A 352 -9.20 -18.66 10.11
N ASP A 353 -10.39 -18.12 9.90
CA ASP A 353 -10.57 -16.86 9.20
C ASP A 353 -9.98 -15.67 9.97
N GLU A 354 -9.99 -15.71 11.30
CA GLU A 354 -9.38 -14.70 12.16
C GLU A 354 -7.85 -14.68 12.01
N ARG A 355 -7.22 -15.86 12.04
CA ARG A 355 -5.77 -15.98 11.84
C ARG A 355 -5.36 -15.56 10.45
N PHE A 356 -6.14 -15.94 9.43
CA PHE A 356 -5.93 -15.48 8.06
C PHE A 356 -5.98 -13.96 7.99
N ALA A 357 -7.08 -13.36 8.46
CA ALA A 357 -7.28 -11.91 8.37
C ALA A 357 -6.16 -11.12 9.08
N LEU A 358 -5.84 -11.47 10.34
CA LEU A 358 -4.83 -10.75 11.11
C LEU A 358 -3.42 -10.92 10.53
N ASN A 359 -3.04 -12.13 10.05
CA ASN A 359 -1.75 -12.34 9.40
C ASN A 359 -1.65 -11.60 8.06
N ALA A 360 -2.72 -11.59 7.25
CA ALA A 360 -2.76 -10.82 6.01
C ALA A 360 -2.58 -9.32 6.29
N ILE A 361 -3.33 -8.76 7.24
CA ILE A 361 -3.26 -7.33 7.59
C ILE A 361 -1.85 -6.97 8.09
N LEU A 362 -1.27 -7.75 9.02
CA LEU A 362 0.08 -7.50 9.52
C LEU A 362 1.14 -7.59 8.43
N ALA A 363 1.08 -8.62 7.57
CA ALA A 363 2.01 -8.77 6.45
C ALA A 363 1.94 -7.57 5.50
N ILE A 364 0.73 -7.13 5.15
CA ILE A 364 0.50 -5.96 4.28
C ILE A 364 1.05 -4.69 4.94
N MET A 365 0.76 -4.45 6.22
CA MET A 365 1.25 -3.27 6.94
C MET A 365 2.78 -3.25 7.02
N ILE A 366 3.42 -4.36 7.36
CA ILE A 366 4.88 -4.49 7.38
C ILE A 366 5.46 -4.18 5.99
N SER A 367 4.89 -4.76 4.94
CA SER A 367 5.38 -4.60 3.56
C SER A 367 5.24 -3.17 3.04
N ILE A 368 4.14 -2.49 3.36
CA ILE A 368 3.93 -1.07 3.02
C ILE A 368 4.95 -0.18 3.75
N LEU A 369 5.22 -0.44 5.03
CA LEU A 369 6.23 0.32 5.78
C LEU A 369 7.63 0.09 5.23
N VAL A 370 7.99 -1.14 4.90
CA VAL A 370 9.31 -1.47 4.34
C VAL A 370 9.48 -0.90 2.93
N SER A 371 8.51 -1.10 2.05
CA SER A 371 8.56 -0.51 0.70
C SER A 371 8.52 1.01 0.74
N GLY A 372 7.91 1.59 1.76
CA GLY A 372 7.87 3.02 2.03
C GLY A 372 9.21 3.66 2.38
N LEU A 373 10.23 2.88 2.74
CA LEU A 373 11.62 3.37 2.85
C LEU A 373 12.20 3.74 1.48
N LEU A 374 11.71 3.13 0.42
CA LEU A 374 12.26 3.26 -0.93
C LEU A 374 11.30 3.92 -1.92
N GLU A 375 10.05 4.16 -1.52
CA GLU A 375 9.00 4.74 -2.35
C GLU A 375 7.97 5.49 -1.51
N ASN A 376 7.30 6.48 -2.10
CA ASN A 376 6.21 7.22 -1.44
C ASN A 376 4.85 6.55 -1.72
N ASN A 377 4.73 5.25 -1.37
CA ASN A 377 3.57 4.42 -1.71
C ASN A 377 2.26 4.86 -1.04
N LEU A 378 2.27 5.39 0.18
CA LEU A 378 1.09 5.99 0.82
C LEU A 378 0.75 7.39 0.25
N GLY A 379 1.59 7.92 -0.62
CA GLY A 379 1.28 9.09 -1.43
C GLY A 379 0.23 8.82 -2.51
N ASP A 380 0.07 7.57 -2.95
CA ASP A 380 -0.93 7.18 -3.95
C ASP A 380 -2.26 6.90 -3.26
N SER A 381 -3.33 7.57 -3.71
CA SER A 381 -4.66 7.46 -3.10
C SER A 381 -5.25 6.06 -3.20
N GLU A 382 -4.92 5.32 -4.25
CA GLU A 382 -5.33 3.95 -4.50
C GLU A 382 -4.73 2.99 -3.45
N VAL A 383 -3.42 3.03 -3.27
CA VAL A 383 -2.71 2.23 -2.27
C VAL A 383 -3.14 2.62 -0.86
N LEU A 384 -3.30 3.93 -0.61
CA LEU A 384 -3.77 4.45 0.68
C LEU A 384 -5.18 3.94 1.02
N MET A 385 -6.11 3.92 0.05
CA MET A 385 -7.48 3.44 0.25
C MET A 385 -7.51 1.97 0.70
N VAL A 386 -6.81 1.09 -0.01
CA VAL A 386 -6.72 -0.34 0.35
C VAL A 386 -6.02 -0.51 1.70
N PHE A 387 -4.90 0.19 1.91
CA PHE A 387 -4.14 0.11 3.15
C PHE A 387 -4.99 0.49 4.37
N LEU A 388 -5.65 1.64 4.33
CA LEU A 388 -6.50 2.11 5.44
C LEU A 388 -7.70 1.19 5.64
N GLY A 389 -8.39 0.81 4.55
CA GLY A 389 -9.56 -0.06 4.60
C GLY A 389 -9.25 -1.42 5.21
N ILE A 390 -8.19 -2.08 4.75
CA ILE A 390 -7.75 -3.39 5.27
C ILE A 390 -7.25 -3.26 6.71
N SER A 391 -6.47 -2.23 7.04
CA SER A 391 -5.93 -2.02 8.39
C SER A 391 -7.04 -1.83 9.43
N GLN A 392 -8.11 -1.09 9.10
CA GLN A 392 -9.25 -0.90 10.00
C GLN A 392 -10.03 -2.19 10.25
N CYS A 393 -9.98 -3.17 9.33
CA CYS A 393 -10.65 -4.46 9.50
C CYS A 393 -10.14 -5.28 10.71
N VAL A 394 -9.00 -4.94 11.28
CA VAL A 394 -8.51 -5.52 12.55
C VAL A 394 -9.60 -5.51 13.61
N TYR A 395 -10.32 -4.42 13.74
CA TYR A 395 -11.35 -4.22 14.78
C TYR A 395 -12.68 -4.93 14.49
N ALA A 396 -12.86 -5.51 13.31
CA ALA A 396 -13.94 -6.45 13.01
C ALA A 396 -13.58 -7.90 13.33
N VAL A 397 -12.30 -8.20 13.56
CA VAL A 397 -11.76 -9.54 13.83
C VAL A 397 -11.47 -9.72 15.32
N ILE A 398 -10.92 -8.69 15.99
CA ILE A 398 -10.54 -8.79 17.41
C ILE A 398 -11.78 -8.69 18.30
N PRO A 399 -11.96 -9.60 19.28
CA PRO A 399 -13.03 -9.50 20.28
C PRO A 399 -12.91 -8.20 21.10
N PRO A 400 -14.03 -7.56 21.50
CA PRO A 400 -14.03 -6.32 22.27
C PRO A 400 -13.28 -6.41 23.63
N VAL A 401 -13.13 -7.61 24.20
CA VAL A 401 -12.45 -7.83 25.49
C VAL A 401 -10.95 -7.59 25.42
N THR A 402 -10.31 -7.87 24.28
CA THR A 402 -8.85 -7.68 24.10
C THR A 402 -8.43 -6.22 23.91
N LEU A 403 -9.37 -5.31 23.71
CA LEU A 403 -9.10 -3.86 23.54
C LEU A 403 -9.00 -3.09 24.86
N LYS A 404 -9.35 -3.71 26.00
CA LYS A 404 -9.39 -3.06 27.32
C LYS A 404 -8.18 -3.38 28.23
N SER A 405 -7.30 -4.28 27.80
CA SER A 405 -6.06 -4.67 28.48
C SER A 405 -4.81 -4.18 27.72
#